data_49fc234513fd6b0565b2f67947bc393b
#
_entry.id   49fc234513fd6b0565b2f67947bc393b
#
_cell.length_a   1.000
_cell.length_b   1.000
_cell.length_c   1.000
_cell.angle_alpha   90.00
_cell.angle_beta   90.00
_cell.angle_gamma   90.00
#
_symmetry.space_group_name_H-M   'P 1'
#
loop_
_entity.id
_entity.type
_entity.pdbx_description
1 polymer ?
#
loop_
_entity_poly.entity_id
_entity_poly.type
_entity_poly.pdbx_seq_one_letter_code
_entity_poly.pdbx_strand_id
1 'polypeptide(L)'
;MYLFTSESVSEGHPDKVADQISDALLDEFLRQDPESKVAIETFVTTGQVVVGGEVRTTSYVDIQKHIRRVINRIGYTKAEYMFDGNSCGILSAIHEQSPDINRGVVTANPDDQGAGDQGMMFGYACNETGEFMPLPLALAQICLIELAKIRREGEVMTYLRPDGKSQITVQYDNNNKPSRIHTVVISTQHDEFDSDGAMQAKIKRDVAEILLPRVVARLNPELQKLFDTAFILHVNPTGKFVIGGPHGDTGLTGRKIIVDTYGGRGAHGGGAFSGKDPSKVDRSAAYAARYIAKNLVAAGVADEVLVQLAYAIGVAQPVSILVKSYGSAHIALSDEEIAARIPKIFDLRPAKIIEKFQLKYPIYEATAAYGHFGRDPYTQELEIMIDGQPAKKEVTFFAWEKIDSVADILRAFSS
;
A
#
# COMPACT_ATOMS: atom_id res chain seq x y z
N MET A 1 -27.99 11.65 2.58
CA MET A 1 -26.63 12.21 2.33
C MET A 1 -25.77 12.03 3.57
N TYR A 2 -24.48 11.70 3.40
CA TYR A 2 -23.51 11.59 4.51
C TYR A 2 -22.13 12.04 4.05
N LEU A 3 -21.23 12.28 5.01
CA LEU A 3 -19.82 12.58 4.76
C LEU A 3 -18.95 11.36 5.08
N PHE A 4 -17.98 11.06 4.22
CA PHE A 4 -16.97 10.05 4.48
C PHE A 4 -15.59 10.63 4.25
N THR A 5 -14.66 10.29 5.14
CA THR A 5 -13.30 10.85 5.15
C THR A 5 -12.26 9.73 5.09
N SER A 6 -11.26 9.90 4.24
CA SER A 6 -10.03 9.09 4.28
C SER A 6 -8.81 9.99 4.34
N GLU A 7 -7.71 9.43 4.80
CA GLU A 7 -6.42 10.11 4.89
C GLU A 7 -5.32 9.29 4.22
N SER A 8 -4.23 9.94 3.88
CA SER A 8 -3.00 9.33 3.43
C SER A 8 -1.79 10.07 3.98
N VAL A 9 -0.64 9.42 3.94
CA VAL A 9 0.65 10.00 4.34
C VAL A 9 1.68 9.84 3.23
N SER A 10 2.63 10.78 3.17
CA SER A 10 3.68 10.78 2.15
C SER A 10 4.72 9.68 2.38
N GLU A 11 5.55 9.44 1.35
CA GLU A 11 6.72 8.56 1.47
C GLU A 11 7.71 8.99 2.56
N GLY A 12 7.72 10.28 2.93
CA GLY A 12 8.57 10.82 3.98
C GLY A 12 7.96 10.77 5.39
N HIS A 13 6.71 10.35 5.54
CA HIS A 13 6.12 10.12 6.86
C HIS A 13 6.91 9.04 7.61
N PRO A 14 7.19 9.19 8.92
CA PRO A 14 8.04 8.25 9.67
C PRO A 14 7.65 6.79 9.52
N ASP A 15 6.37 6.46 9.66
CA ASP A 15 5.88 5.08 9.50
C ASP A 15 6.09 4.56 8.08
N LYS A 16 5.94 5.42 7.05
CA LYS A 16 6.19 5.01 5.65
C LYS A 16 7.67 4.94 5.30
N VAL A 17 8.52 5.70 5.98
CA VAL A 17 9.98 5.49 5.92
C VAL A 17 10.34 4.11 6.45
N ALA A 18 9.75 3.69 7.57
CA ALA A 18 9.96 2.37 8.17
C ALA A 18 9.45 1.25 7.24
N ASP A 19 8.26 1.38 6.66
CA ASP A 19 7.71 0.42 5.70
C ASP A 19 8.59 0.26 4.47
N GLN A 20 9.05 1.38 3.88
CA GLN A 20 9.91 1.36 2.71
C GLN A 20 11.29 0.73 2.98
N ILE A 21 11.85 0.94 4.17
CA ILE A 21 13.09 0.28 4.58
C ILE A 21 12.88 -1.23 4.70
N SER A 22 11.81 -1.67 5.37
CA SER A 22 11.50 -3.08 5.56
C SER A 22 11.26 -3.80 4.23
N ASP A 23 10.51 -3.21 3.30
CA ASP A 23 10.25 -3.79 1.98
C ASP A 23 11.46 -3.74 1.04
N ALA A 24 12.31 -2.72 1.14
CA ALA A 24 13.56 -2.68 0.38
C ALA A 24 14.55 -3.77 0.81
N LEU A 25 14.60 -4.08 2.11
CA LEU A 25 15.41 -5.21 2.62
C LEU A 25 14.80 -6.54 2.17
N LEU A 26 13.48 -6.70 2.26
CA LEU A 26 12.79 -7.89 1.73
C LEU A 26 13.13 -8.11 0.25
N ASP A 27 13.01 -7.06 -0.57
CA ASP A 27 13.31 -7.13 -2.00
C ASP A 27 14.74 -7.57 -2.26
N GLU A 28 15.70 -7.09 -1.49
CA GLU A 28 17.09 -7.47 -1.68
C GLU A 28 17.35 -8.93 -1.27
N PHE A 29 16.73 -9.42 -0.19
CA PHE A 29 16.80 -10.85 0.15
C PHE A 29 16.20 -11.72 -0.95
N LEU A 30 15.03 -11.37 -1.48
CA LEU A 30 14.38 -12.13 -2.55
C LEU A 30 15.14 -12.02 -3.89
N ARG A 31 15.82 -10.90 -4.15
CA ARG A 31 16.67 -10.73 -5.32
C ARG A 31 17.83 -11.72 -5.32
N GLN A 32 18.44 -11.95 -4.16
CA GLN A 32 19.59 -12.84 -3.99
C GLN A 32 19.17 -14.31 -3.80
N ASP A 33 18.02 -14.55 -3.17
CA ASP A 33 17.47 -15.88 -2.90
C ASP A 33 15.93 -15.81 -2.87
N PRO A 34 15.23 -16.17 -3.97
CA PRO A 34 13.76 -16.16 -4.05
C PRO A 34 13.06 -17.05 -3.02
N GLU A 35 13.77 -17.98 -2.38
CA GLU A 35 13.23 -18.83 -1.32
C GLU A 35 13.44 -18.26 0.09
N SER A 36 14.00 -17.07 0.20
CA SER A 36 14.19 -16.39 1.49
C SER A 36 12.90 -16.29 2.27
N LYS A 37 12.98 -16.53 3.58
CA LYS A 37 11.91 -16.26 4.54
C LYS A 37 12.31 -15.04 5.35
N VAL A 38 11.46 -14.03 5.32
CA VAL A 38 11.77 -12.71 5.85
C VAL A 38 10.58 -12.18 6.66
N ALA A 39 10.86 -11.72 7.86
CA ALA A 39 9.94 -10.95 8.69
C ALA A 39 10.77 -9.85 9.36
N ILE A 40 10.83 -8.67 8.75
CA ILE A 40 11.63 -7.53 9.19
C ILE A 40 10.73 -6.38 9.56
N GLU A 41 10.97 -5.82 10.74
CA GLU A 41 10.36 -4.60 11.21
C GLU A 41 11.41 -3.52 11.41
N THR A 42 11.05 -2.29 11.13
CA THR A 42 11.92 -1.13 11.21
C THR A 42 11.33 -0.10 12.17
N PHE A 43 12.17 0.45 13.04
CA PHE A 43 11.89 1.61 13.85
C PHE A 43 12.79 2.76 13.40
N VAL A 44 12.21 3.94 13.21
CA VAL A 44 12.94 5.17 12.86
C VAL A 44 12.62 6.28 13.85
N THR A 45 13.63 7.07 14.23
CA THR A 45 13.51 8.24 15.09
C THR A 45 14.62 9.22 14.77
N THR A 46 14.75 10.31 15.55
CA THR A 46 15.82 11.31 15.37
C THR A 46 17.19 10.66 15.23
N GLY A 47 17.80 10.85 14.07
CA GLY A 47 19.17 10.39 13.77
C GLY A 47 19.40 8.88 13.83
N GLN A 48 18.34 8.04 13.90
CA GLN A 48 18.51 6.61 14.13
C GLN A 48 17.50 5.74 13.40
N VAL A 49 17.99 4.58 12.93
CA VAL A 49 17.20 3.47 12.41
C VAL A 49 17.57 2.20 13.20
N VAL A 50 16.57 1.46 13.62
CA VAL A 50 16.72 0.11 14.18
C VAL A 50 15.93 -0.85 13.34
N VAL A 51 16.57 -1.91 12.82
CA VAL A 51 15.90 -3.00 12.11
C VAL A 51 16.04 -4.28 12.91
N GLY A 52 14.95 -5.01 13.05
CA GLY A 52 14.91 -6.29 13.76
C GLY A 52 14.01 -7.28 13.05
N GLY A 53 14.07 -8.53 13.50
CA GLY A 53 13.25 -9.60 12.96
C GLY A 53 14.04 -10.83 12.58
N GLU A 54 13.44 -11.70 11.78
CA GLU A 54 13.95 -13.01 11.45
C GLU A 54 14.14 -13.17 9.95
N VAL A 55 15.26 -13.74 9.55
CA VAL A 55 15.56 -14.04 8.16
C VAL A 55 16.14 -15.45 8.04
N ARG A 56 15.65 -16.23 7.07
CA ARG A 56 16.28 -17.44 6.60
C ARG A 56 16.58 -17.28 5.12
N THR A 57 17.85 -17.27 4.78
CA THR A 57 18.33 -17.06 3.43
C THR A 57 19.69 -17.77 3.25
N THR A 58 20.07 -18.01 2.00
CA THR A 58 21.41 -18.48 1.64
C THR A 58 22.33 -17.34 1.21
N SER A 59 21.86 -16.09 1.23
CA SER A 59 22.56 -14.94 0.67
C SER A 59 23.01 -13.93 1.75
N TYR A 60 23.95 -13.08 1.36
CA TYR A 60 24.38 -11.93 2.16
C TYR A 60 23.77 -10.63 1.62
N VAL A 61 23.21 -9.82 2.51
CA VAL A 61 22.68 -8.49 2.17
C VAL A 61 23.36 -7.43 3.05
N ASP A 62 23.88 -6.39 2.41
CA ASP A 62 24.42 -5.21 3.10
C ASP A 62 23.25 -4.32 3.58
N ILE A 63 22.78 -4.59 4.79
CA ILE A 63 21.65 -3.91 5.44
C ILE A 63 21.84 -2.38 5.45
N GLN A 64 23.04 -1.91 5.83
CA GLN A 64 23.29 -0.48 5.95
C GLN A 64 23.23 0.24 4.60
N LYS A 65 23.79 -0.36 3.56
CA LYS A 65 23.78 0.20 2.20
C LYS A 65 22.34 0.41 1.71
N HIS A 66 21.48 -0.58 1.88
CA HIS A 66 20.10 -0.51 1.40
C HIS A 66 19.24 0.47 2.20
N ILE A 67 19.40 0.52 3.53
CA ILE A 67 18.71 1.52 4.38
C ILE A 67 19.09 2.93 3.96
N ARG A 68 20.39 3.24 3.82
CA ARG A 68 20.86 4.56 3.40
C ARG A 68 20.35 4.96 2.02
N ARG A 69 20.33 4.01 1.07
CA ARG A 69 19.75 4.21 -0.26
C ARG A 69 18.29 4.64 -0.18
N VAL A 70 17.47 3.96 0.62
CA VAL A 70 16.05 4.27 0.80
C VAL A 70 15.86 5.67 1.39
N ILE A 71 16.54 5.99 2.48
CA ILE A 71 16.44 7.29 3.15
C ILE A 71 16.82 8.42 2.20
N ASN A 72 17.93 8.28 1.44
CA ASN A 72 18.38 9.26 0.45
C ASN A 72 17.37 9.39 -0.71
N ARG A 73 16.80 8.28 -1.22
CA ARG A 73 15.78 8.29 -2.27
C ARG A 73 14.51 9.03 -1.85
N ILE A 74 14.08 8.87 -0.59
CA ILE A 74 12.93 9.59 -0.03
C ILE A 74 13.21 11.10 0.00
N GLY A 75 14.47 11.51 0.18
CA GLY A 75 14.86 12.92 0.19
C GLY A 75 15.35 13.44 1.55
N TYR A 76 15.59 12.55 2.51
CA TYR A 76 16.28 12.88 3.74
C TYR A 76 17.80 12.88 3.52
N THR A 77 18.29 13.98 2.95
CA THR A 77 19.69 14.11 2.47
C THR A 77 20.47 15.22 3.16
N LYS A 78 19.83 15.96 4.07
CA LYS A 78 20.42 17.12 4.77
C LYS A 78 20.50 16.88 6.26
N ALA A 79 21.66 17.18 6.87
CA ALA A 79 21.87 17.03 8.30
C ALA A 79 20.90 17.89 9.14
N GLU A 80 20.46 19.02 8.64
CA GLU A 80 19.47 19.91 9.30
C GLU A 80 18.10 19.27 9.50
N TYR A 81 17.80 18.18 8.80
CA TYR A 81 16.58 17.39 9.04
C TYR A 81 16.69 16.51 10.28
N MET A 82 17.86 16.46 10.93
CA MET A 82 18.15 15.64 12.10
C MET A 82 17.86 14.14 11.90
N PHE A 83 17.71 13.76 10.63
CA PHE A 83 17.58 12.39 10.11
C PHE A 83 17.97 12.42 8.64
N ASP A 84 19.09 11.84 8.29
CA ASP A 84 19.56 11.79 6.90
C ASP A 84 20.29 10.47 6.60
N GLY A 85 20.25 10.07 5.32
CA GLY A 85 20.76 8.77 4.88
C GLY A 85 22.28 8.60 5.02
N ASN A 86 23.06 9.67 5.16
CA ASN A 86 24.50 9.60 5.23
C ASN A 86 25.04 9.53 6.67
N SER A 87 24.33 10.16 7.63
CA SER A 87 24.82 10.32 9.01
C SER A 87 24.00 9.58 10.07
N CYS A 88 22.76 9.15 9.80
CA CYS A 88 21.98 8.45 10.80
C CYS A 88 22.64 7.15 11.28
N GLY A 89 22.52 6.85 12.57
CA GLY A 89 22.95 5.58 13.18
C GLY A 89 22.03 4.46 12.69
N ILE A 90 22.61 3.29 12.37
CA ILE A 90 21.84 2.10 11.96
C ILE A 90 22.22 0.95 12.88
N LEU A 91 21.23 0.39 13.58
CA LEU A 91 21.36 -0.81 14.39
C LEU A 91 20.59 -1.95 13.74
N SER A 92 21.23 -3.13 13.67
CA SER A 92 20.59 -4.34 13.18
C SER A 92 20.51 -5.38 14.30
N ALA A 93 19.29 -5.86 14.55
CA ALA A 93 18.94 -6.95 15.45
C ALA A 93 18.23 -8.07 14.68
N ILE A 94 18.64 -8.30 13.44
CA ILE A 94 18.14 -9.40 12.60
C ILE A 94 18.83 -10.68 13.03
N HIS A 95 18.05 -11.74 13.23
CA HIS A 95 18.54 -13.07 13.59
C HIS A 95 17.98 -14.15 12.66
N GLU A 96 18.46 -15.38 12.78
CA GLU A 96 17.99 -16.51 12.01
C GLU A 96 16.59 -16.95 12.46
N GLN A 97 15.73 -17.29 11.50
CA GLN A 97 14.38 -17.79 11.76
C GLN A 97 14.41 -19.12 12.53
N SER A 98 13.51 -19.26 13.54
CA SER A 98 13.35 -20.49 14.30
C SER A 98 12.98 -21.68 13.39
N PRO A 99 13.66 -22.84 13.56
CA PRO A 99 13.34 -24.07 12.82
C PRO A 99 11.91 -24.57 13.06
N ASP A 100 11.29 -24.26 14.20
CA ASP A 100 9.96 -24.77 14.58
C ASP A 100 8.83 -24.17 13.72
N ILE A 101 8.94 -22.91 13.33
CA ILE A 101 7.98 -22.23 12.44
C ILE A 101 7.94 -22.91 11.07
N ASN A 102 9.05 -23.46 10.63
CA ASN A 102 9.21 -24.05 9.29
C ASN A 102 8.50 -25.40 9.14
N ARG A 103 8.25 -26.13 10.24
CA ARG A 103 7.66 -27.48 10.20
C ARG A 103 6.21 -27.51 9.70
N GLY A 104 5.45 -26.43 9.93
CA GLY A 104 4.05 -26.31 9.48
C GLY A 104 3.88 -25.79 8.06
N VAL A 105 4.93 -25.21 7.47
CA VAL A 105 4.86 -24.50 6.18
C VAL A 105 5.42 -25.35 5.03
N VAL A 106 6.48 -26.16 5.29
CA VAL A 106 7.12 -26.99 4.27
C VAL A 106 6.50 -28.37 4.26
N THR A 107 5.88 -28.73 3.15
CA THR A 107 5.26 -30.04 2.90
C THR A 107 6.04 -30.81 1.82
N ALA A 108 5.83 -32.12 1.72
CA ALA A 108 6.45 -32.94 0.69
C ALA A 108 6.04 -32.54 -0.73
N ASN A 109 4.83 -32.00 -0.89
CA ASN A 109 4.34 -31.44 -2.15
C ASN A 109 4.30 -29.90 -1.99
N PRO A 110 5.08 -29.13 -2.76
CA PRO A 110 5.10 -27.68 -2.69
C PRO A 110 3.72 -27.01 -2.89
N ASP A 111 2.83 -27.62 -3.68
CA ASP A 111 1.48 -27.12 -3.93
C ASP A 111 0.58 -27.16 -2.69
N ASP A 112 0.90 -28.00 -1.71
CA ASP A 112 0.16 -28.17 -0.46
C ASP A 112 0.82 -27.37 0.70
N GLN A 113 1.68 -26.41 0.37
CA GLN A 113 2.25 -25.49 1.35
C GLN A 113 1.13 -24.88 2.21
N GLY A 114 1.18 -25.11 3.52
CA GLY A 114 0.25 -24.53 4.46
C GLY A 114 0.45 -23.03 4.66
N ALA A 115 -0.57 -22.37 5.19
CA ALA A 115 -0.46 -20.98 5.61
C ALA A 115 0.61 -20.83 6.69
N GLY A 116 1.47 -19.81 6.57
CA GLY A 116 2.56 -19.56 7.53
C GLY A 116 2.08 -19.06 8.89
N ASP A 117 0.82 -18.64 8.98
CA ASP A 117 0.17 -18.20 10.20
C ASP A 117 -1.35 -18.39 10.08
N GLN A 118 -2.05 -18.27 11.19
CA GLN A 118 -3.49 -18.06 11.21
C GLN A 118 -3.80 -16.58 10.92
N GLY A 119 -4.99 -16.30 10.38
CA GLY A 119 -5.42 -14.91 10.21
C GLY A 119 -6.67 -14.76 9.35
N MET A 120 -7.18 -13.54 9.34
CA MET A 120 -8.25 -13.13 8.44
C MET A 120 -7.77 -11.92 7.61
N MET A 121 -7.96 -12.00 6.31
CA MET A 121 -7.51 -10.98 5.35
C MET A 121 -8.72 -10.49 4.57
N PHE A 122 -8.70 -9.20 4.22
CA PHE A 122 -9.80 -8.56 3.53
C PHE A 122 -9.34 -7.96 2.20
N GLY A 123 -10.20 -8.11 1.20
CA GLY A 123 -10.15 -7.40 -0.06
C GLY A 123 -11.41 -6.57 -0.23
N TYR A 124 -11.27 -5.37 -0.78
CA TYR A 124 -12.39 -4.50 -1.07
C TYR A 124 -12.21 -3.87 -2.46
N ALA A 125 -13.31 -3.63 -3.14
CA ALA A 125 -13.37 -2.86 -4.38
C ALA A 125 -14.72 -2.15 -4.47
N CYS A 126 -14.74 -0.99 -5.11
CA CYS A 126 -15.94 -0.25 -5.45
C CYS A 126 -15.77 0.46 -6.80
N ASN A 127 -16.88 0.84 -7.43
CA ASN A 127 -16.88 1.48 -8.75
C ASN A 127 -16.77 3.02 -8.70
N GLU A 128 -16.19 3.58 -7.62
CA GLU A 128 -16.06 5.04 -7.45
C GLU A 128 -14.93 5.64 -8.30
N THR A 129 -13.88 4.86 -8.58
CA THR A 129 -12.73 5.26 -9.42
C THR A 129 -12.43 4.21 -10.47
N GLY A 130 -11.63 4.56 -11.48
CA GLY A 130 -11.19 3.62 -12.52
C GLY A 130 -10.34 2.46 -11.97
N GLU A 131 -9.64 2.70 -10.86
CA GLU A 131 -8.84 1.70 -10.15
C GLU A 131 -9.67 0.85 -9.18
N PHE A 132 -10.99 1.09 -9.10
CA PHE A 132 -11.90 0.41 -8.18
C PHE A 132 -11.57 0.64 -6.70
N MET A 133 -11.19 1.87 -6.36
CA MET A 133 -10.84 2.29 -5.01
C MET A 133 -11.84 3.32 -4.46
N PRO A 134 -11.96 3.42 -3.11
CA PRO A 134 -12.72 4.50 -2.49
C PRO A 134 -12.16 5.87 -2.87
N LEU A 135 -13.00 6.75 -3.38
CA LEU A 135 -12.60 8.05 -3.90
C LEU A 135 -11.85 8.92 -2.87
N PRO A 136 -12.27 9.02 -1.59
CA PRO A 136 -11.55 9.85 -0.61
C PRO A 136 -10.10 9.41 -0.41
N LEU A 137 -9.85 8.08 -0.37
CA LEU A 137 -8.49 7.55 -0.25
C LEU A 137 -7.68 7.78 -1.53
N ALA A 138 -8.26 7.49 -2.70
CA ALA A 138 -7.57 7.69 -3.98
C ALA A 138 -7.13 9.16 -4.13
N LEU A 139 -8.01 10.11 -3.82
CA LEU A 139 -7.69 11.54 -3.85
C LEU A 139 -6.62 11.92 -2.83
N ALA A 140 -6.70 11.38 -1.60
CA ALA A 140 -5.69 11.64 -0.57
C ALA A 140 -4.29 11.15 -1.02
N GLN A 141 -4.21 9.98 -1.64
CA GLN A 141 -2.96 9.44 -2.20
C GLN A 141 -2.46 10.28 -3.39
N ILE A 142 -3.34 10.66 -4.32
CA ILE A 142 -2.98 11.49 -5.48
C ILE A 142 -2.41 12.85 -5.03
N CYS A 143 -3.00 13.50 -4.01
CA CYS A 143 -2.47 14.74 -3.45
C CYS A 143 -1.00 14.59 -3.02
N LEU A 144 -0.66 13.52 -2.35
CA LEU A 144 0.70 13.31 -1.84
C LEU A 144 1.68 12.82 -2.92
N ILE A 145 1.21 12.06 -3.90
CA ILE A 145 2.00 11.69 -5.07
C ILE A 145 2.40 12.95 -5.85
N GLU A 146 1.45 13.86 -6.11
CA GLU A 146 1.74 15.11 -6.82
C GLU A 146 2.63 16.05 -5.97
N LEU A 147 2.41 16.12 -4.65
CA LEU A 147 3.27 16.90 -3.76
C LEU A 147 4.72 16.39 -3.79
N ALA A 148 4.92 15.07 -3.73
CA ALA A 148 6.26 14.46 -3.82
C ALA A 148 6.89 14.68 -5.20
N LYS A 149 6.10 14.66 -6.26
CA LYS A 149 6.55 14.95 -7.63
C LYS A 149 7.02 16.40 -7.76
N ILE A 150 6.22 17.36 -7.28
CA ILE A 150 6.58 18.78 -7.24
C ILE A 150 7.90 18.98 -6.48
N ARG A 151 8.05 18.35 -5.31
CA ARG A 151 9.29 18.41 -4.53
C ARG A 151 10.50 17.90 -5.29
N ARG A 152 10.37 16.79 -6.03
CA ARG A 152 11.46 16.20 -6.81
C ARG A 152 11.80 17.00 -8.08
N GLU A 153 10.82 17.63 -8.70
CA GLU A 153 11.02 18.53 -9.83
C GLU A 153 11.87 19.74 -9.41
N GLY A 154 11.67 20.27 -8.20
CA GLY A 154 12.47 21.36 -7.64
C GLY A 154 12.32 22.72 -8.33
N GLU A 155 11.27 22.89 -9.15
CA GLU A 155 11.03 24.11 -9.92
C GLU A 155 10.09 25.08 -9.21
N VAL A 156 9.03 24.53 -8.60
CA VAL A 156 8.04 25.27 -7.82
C VAL A 156 7.90 24.68 -6.43
N MET A 157 7.38 25.44 -5.45
CA MET A 157 7.28 25.00 -4.06
C MET A 157 8.61 24.40 -3.54
N THR A 158 9.73 25.03 -3.84
CA THR A 158 11.10 24.55 -3.57
C THR A 158 11.41 24.38 -2.09
N TYR A 159 10.56 24.90 -1.22
CA TYR A 159 10.61 24.78 0.23
C TYR A 159 10.08 23.43 0.76
N LEU A 160 9.52 22.56 -0.08
CA LEU A 160 8.93 21.29 0.36
C LEU A 160 9.98 20.33 0.91
N ARG A 161 9.65 19.71 2.06
CA ARG A 161 10.38 18.60 2.67
C ARG A 161 9.62 17.29 2.50
N PRO A 162 10.22 16.12 2.80
CA PRO A 162 9.63 14.82 2.46
C PRO A 162 8.33 14.46 3.19
N ASP A 163 8.13 14.93 4.43
CA ASP A 163 6.97 14.55 5.24
C ASP A 163 5.71 15.33 4.85
N GLY A 164 4.57 14.65 4.86
CA GLY A 164 3.29 15.26 4.58
C GLY A 164 2.13 14.31 4.83
N LYS A 165 0.95 14.91 5.02
CA LYS A 165 -0.33 14.21 5.21
C LYS A 165 -1.41 14.88 4.38
N SER A 166 -2.37 14.08 3.93
CA SER A 166 -3.58 14.56 3.27
C SER A 166 -4.81 13.90 3.86
N GLN A 167 -5.92 14.62 3.89
CA GLN A 167 -7.21 14.09 4.30
C GLN A 167 -8.27 14.66 3.38
N ILE A 168 -9.11 13.79 2.82
CA ILE A 168 -10.19 14.18 1.91
C ILE A 168 -11.52 13.73 2.49
N THR A 169 -12.46 14.66 2.58
CA THR A 169 -13.85 14.39 2.92
C THR A 169 -14.73 14.56 1.68
N VAL A 170 -15.44 13.51 1.32
CA VAL A 170 -16.39 13.48 0.20
C VAL A 170 -17.81 13.41 0.75
N GLN A 171 -18.72 14.16 0.16
CA GLN A 171 -20.15 14.03 0.40
C GLN A 171 -20.75 13.01 -0.55
N TYR A 172 -21.53 12.09 0.00
CA TYR A 172 -22.27 11.07 -0.73
C TYR A 172 -23.77 11.39 -0.76
N ASP A 173 -24.41 11.05 -1.85
CA ASP A 173 -25.87 11.15 -1.98
C ASP A 173 -26.60 9.98 -1.30
N ASN A 174 -27.93 9.91 -1.46
CA ASN A 174 -28.74 8.83 -0.89
C ASN A 174 -28.58 7.48 -1.61
N ASN A 175 -27.95 7.48 -2.79
CA ASN A 175 -27.63 6.29 -3.58
C ASN A 175 -26.19 5.82 -3.37
N ASN A 176 -25.53 6.32 -2.31
CA ASN A 176 -24.14 5.99 -1.98
C ASN A 176 -23.12 6.39 -3.05
N LYS A 177 -23.42 7.43 -3.85
CA LYS A 177 -22.51 7.95 -4.89
C LYS A 177 -21.86 9.26 -4.45
N PRO A 178 -20.55 9.46 -4.77
CA PRO A 178 -19.88 10.73 -4.54
C PRO A 178 -20.62 11.89 -5.23
N SER A 179 -20.89 12.97 -4.51
CA SER A 179 -21.64 14.11 -5.04
C SER A 179 -20.85 15.42 -5.05
N ARG A 180 -19.93 15.62 -4.13
CA ARG A 180 -18.96 16.74 -4.13
C ARG A 180 -17.81 16.51 -3.18
N ILE A 181 -16.71 17.22 -3.40
CA ILE A 181 -15.65 17.34 -2.39
C ILE A 181 -16.15 18.33 -1.32
N HIS A 182 -16.08 17.91 -0.06
CA HIS A 182 -16.51 18.74 1.07
C HIS A 182 -15.32 19.45 1.72
N THR A 183 -14.24 18.70 2.04
CA THR A 183 -13.06 19.24 2.73
C THR A 183 -11.79 18.60 2.19
N VAL A 184 -10.76 19.43 1.98
CA VAL A 184 -9.39 19.03 1.66
C VAL A 184 -8.47 19.55 2.76
N VAL A 185 -7.69 18.67 3.37
CA VAL A 185 -6.66 19.03 4.35
C VAL A 185 -5.30 18.57 3.79
N ILE A 186 -4.35 19.49 3.69
CA ILE A 186 -2.97 19.20 3.31
C ILE A 186 -2.06 19.71 4.43
N SER A 187 -1.26 18.81 5.00
CA SER A 187 -0.16 19.17 5.90
C SER A 187 1.15 18.76 5.24
N THR A 188 2.04 19.70 5.04
CA THR A 188 3.34 19.45 4.39
C THR A 188 4.47 20.08 5.17
N GLN A 189 5.52 19.29 5.39
CA GLN A 189 6.77 19.75 5.97
C GLN A 189 7.46 20.70 4.97
N HIS A 190 8.07 21.78 5.48
CA HIS A 190 8.70 22.81 4.67
C HIS A 190 9.95 23.38 5.33
N ASP A 191 10.80 23.99 4.52
CA ASP A 191 11.93 24.80 5.00
C ASP A 191 11.41 26.07 5.70
N GLU A 192 12.23 26.62 6.59
CA GLU A 192 11.98 27.92 7.17
C GLU A 192 12.54 28.99 6.21
N PHE A 193 11.66 29.65 5.46
CA PHE A 193 12.06 30.52 4.35
C PHE A 193 11.58 31.97 4.49
N ASP A 194 10.71 32.26 5.47
CA ASP A 194 10.14 33.60 5.72
C ASP A 194 9.54 33.65 7.13
N SER A 195 8.87 34.75 7.50
CA SER A 195 8.06 34.83 8.72
C SER A 195 6.91 33.82 8.69
N ASP A 196 6.47 33.34 9.86
CA ASP A 196 5.45 32.32 10.00
C ASP A 196 4.17 32.63 9.21
N GLY A 197 3.70 33.90 9.29
CA GLY A 197 2.50 34.31 8.56
C GLY A 197 2.68 34.35 7.04
N ALA A 198 3.85 34.81 6.55
CA ALA A 198 4.17 34.85 5.13
C ALA A 198 4.34 33.43 4.56
N MET A 199 5.01 32.52 5.27
CA MET A 199 5.15 31.11 4.90
C MET A 199 3.77 30.46 4.79
N GLN A 200 2.91 30.61 5.81
CA GLN A 200 1.57 30.04 5.84
C GLN A 200 0.71 30.52 4.65
N ALA A 201 0.73 31.83 4.39
CA ALA A 201 -0.03 32.42 3.27
C ALA A 201 0.49 31.90 1.92
N LYS A 202 1.81 31.81 1.74
CA LYS A 202 2.41 31.29 0.52
C LYS A 202 2.10 29.81 0.32
N ILE A 203 2.29 28.95 1.32
CA ILE A 203 2.03 27.52 1.21
C ILE A 203 0.55 27.26 0.89
N LYS A 204 -0.37 27.98 1.54
CA LYS A 204 -1.81 27.87 1.27
C LYS A 204 -2.15 28.24 -0.18
N ARG A 205 -1.59 29.33 -0.67
CA ARG A 205 -1.78 29.75 -2.08
C ARG A 205 -1.20 28.74 -3.05
N ASP A 206 0.02 28.28 -2.83
CA ASP A 206 0.69 27.32 -3.72
C ASP A 206 -0.03 25.97 -3.74
N VAL A 207 -0.59 25.51 -2.62
CA VAL A 207 -1.45 24.31 -2.59
C VAL A 207 -2.69 24.53 -3.45
N ALA A 208 -3.35 25.69 -3.33
CA ALA A 208 -4.57 26.00 -4.09
C ALA A 208 -4.30 26.18 -5.60
N GLU A 209 -3.21 26.84 -5.96
CA GLU A 209 -2.93 27.27 -7.35
C GLU A 209 -2.01 26.32 -8.12
N ILE A 210 -1.22 25.48 -7.43
CA ILE A 210 -0.25 24.56 -8.05
C ILE A 210 -0.64 23.10 -7.80
N LEU A 211 -0.77 22.68 -6.53
CA LEU A 211 -1.00 21.29 -6.19
C LEU A 211 -2.40 20.83 -6.64
N LEU A 212 -3.46 21.50 -6.22
CA LEU A 212 -4.83 21.06 -6.50
C LEU A 212 -5.15 21.00 -8.00
N PRO A 213 -4.73 21.96 -8.87
CA PRO A 213 -4.89 21.82 -10.30
C PRO A 213 -4.21 20.58 -10.89
N ARG A 214 -3.00 20.21 -10.41
CA ARG A 214 -2.33 18.98 -10.84
C ARG A 214 -3.10 17.73 -10.40
N VAL A 215 -3.65 17.73 -9.19
CA VAL A 215 -4.51 16.64 -8.68
C VAL A 215 -5.76 16.48 -9.55
N VAL A 216 -6.49 17.58 -9.80
CA VAL A 216 -7.71 17.57 -10.63
C VAL A 216 -7.42 17.09 -12.06
N ALA A 217 -6.29 17.52 -12.65
CA ALA A 217 -5.89 17.13 -14.00
C ALA A 217 -5.66 15.60 -14.17
N ARG A 218 -5.43 14.86 -13.08
CA ARG A 218 -5.30 13.40 -13.12
C ARG A 218 -6.64 12.65 -13.11
N LEU A 219 -7.71 13.33 -12.82
CA LEU A 219 -9.03 12.71 -12.67
C LEU A 219 -9.74 12.65 -14.03
N ASN A 220 -10.62 11.68 -14.17
CA ASN A 220 -11.54 11.67 -15.30
C ASN A 220 -12.55 12.85 -15.20
N PRO A 221 -13.20 13.25 -16.31
CA PRO A 221 -14.07 14.42 -16.35
C PRO A 221 -15.24 14.38 -15.34
N GLU A 222 -15.76 13.21 -15.01
CA GLU A 222 -16.87 13.09 -14.03
C GLU A 222 -16.39 13.40 -12.60
N LEU A 223 -15.21 12.90 -12.22
CA LEU A 223 -14.62 13.17 -10.92
C LEU A 223 -14.12 14.62 -10.80
N GLN A 224 -13.68 15.25 -11.90
CA GLN A 224 -13.30 16.66 -11.91
C GLN A 224 -14.46 17.56 -11.49
N LYS A 225 -15.69 17.28 -11.93
CA LYS A 225 -16.90 18.04 -11.57
C LYS A 225 -17.17 18.09 -10.06
N LEU A 226 -16.67 17.14 -9.28
CA LEU A 226 -16.83 17.13 -7.83
C LEU A 226 -16.09 18.29 -7.14
N PHE A 227 -15.13 18.93 -7.85
CA PHE A 227 -14.39 20.11 -7.40
C PHE A 227 -15.03 21.44 -7.87
N ASP A 228 -16.07 21.44 -8.71
CA ASP A 228 -16.70 22.64 -9.24
C ASP A 228 -17.45 23.43 -8.17
N THR A 229 -17.80 22.80 -7.07
CA THR A 229 -18.45 23.43 -5.92
C THR A 229 -17.41 23.88 -4.89
N ALA A 230 -17.72 24.95 -4.17
CA ALA A 230 -16.85 25.42 -3.09
C ALA A 230 -16.65 24.33 -2.02
N PHE A 231 -15.40 24.10 -1.65
CA PHE A 231 -14.99 23.19 -0.60
C PHE A 231 -14.11 23.89 0.45
N ILE A 232 -14.01 23.31 1.63
CA ILE A 232 -13.16 23.82 2.71
C ILE A 232 -11.73 23.36 2.46
N LEU A 233 -10.76 24.30 2.38
CA LEU A 233 -9.34 24.00 2.23
C LEU A 233 -8.58 24.38 3.51
N HIS A 234 -8.03 23.38 4.18
CA HIS A 234 -7.08 23.55 5.28
C HIS A 234 -5.67 23.18 4.83
N VAL A 235 -4.72 24.09 5.05
CA VAL A 235 -3.30 23.85 4.74
C VAL A 235 -2.48 24.20 5.96
N ASN A 236 -1.68 23.26 6.46
CA ASN A 236 -0.91 23.39 7.71
C ASN A 236 -1.74 24.10 8.81
N PRO A 237 -2.90 23.58 9.24
CA PRO A 237 -3.86 24.31 10.07
C PRO A 237 -3.29 24.70 11.45
N THR A 238 -2.22 24.04 11.90
CA THR A 238 -1.49 24.39 13.13
C THR A 238 -0.42 25.46 12.90
N GLY A 239 -0.24 25.93 11.66
CA GLY A 239 0.79 26.91 11.27
C GLY A 239 2.05 26.25 10.73
N LYS A 240 3.23 26.60 11.29
CA LYS A 240 4.54 26.14 10.84
C LYS A 240 4.73 24.63 11.01
N PHE A 241 5.25 23.94 9.96
CA PHE A 241 5.59 22.53 9.97
C PHE A 241 7.01 22.31 9.42
N VAL A 242 8.02 22.77 10.17
CA VAL A 242 9.45 22.63 9.83
C VAL A 242 10.03 21.36 10.44
N ILE A 243 9.69 21.06 11.71
CA ILE A 243 10.06 19.82 12.38
C ILE A 243 9.09 18.74 11.96
N GLY A 244 9.58 17.72 11.26
CA GLY A 244 8.79 16.61 10.74
C GLY A 244 9.67 15.42 10.39
N GLY A 245 9.08 14.42 9.74
CA GLY A 245 9.76 13.16 9.48
C GLY A 245 10.17 12.44 10.77
N PRO A 246 11.15 11.53 10.74
CA PRO A 246 11.60 10.78 11.91
C PRO A 246 12.15 11.65 13.06
N HIS A 247 12.48 12.91 12.80
CA HIS A 247 12.83 13.86 13.85
C HIS A 247 11.61 14.41 14.59
N GLY A 248 10.48 14.56 13.91
CA GLY A 248 9.25 15.08 14.52
C GLY A 248 8.46 14.01 15.27
N ASP A 249 8.44 12.80 14.77
CA ASP A 249 7.73 11.66 15.37
C ASP A 249 8.45 10.35 15.01
N THR A 250 8.29 9.33 15.84
CA THR A 250 8.84 8.00 15.56
C THR A 250 8.01 7.26 14.54
N GLY A 251 8.67 6.45 13.70
CA GLY A 251 8.03 5.56 12.75
C GLY A 251 8.28 4.09 13.05
N LEU A 252 7.29 3.27 12.75
CA LEU A 252 7.34 1.81 12.86
C LEU A 252 6.69 1.17 11.65
N THR A 253 7.24 0.04 11.21
CA THR A 253 6.63 -0.81 10.17
C THR A 253 5.23 -1.24 10.58
N GLY A 254 4.27 -1.12 9.64
CA GLY A 254 2.91 -1.61 9.82
C GLY A 254 1.98 -0.73 10.65
N ARG A 255 2.32 0.55 10.86
CA ARG A 255 1.45 1.50 11.59
C ARG A 255 0.53 2.33 10.67
N LYS A 256 0.55 2.10 9.36
CA LYS A 256 -0.30 2.79 8.37
C LYS A 256 -1.14 1.83 7.54
N ILE A 257 -1.56 0.71 8.14
CA ILE A 257 -2.28 -0.38 7.46
C ILE A 257 -3.60 0.05 6.81
N ILE A 258 -4.27 1.06 7.35
CA ILE A 258 -5.50 1.60 6.77
C ILE A 258 -5.21 2.45 5.52
N VAL A 259 -4.12 3.23 5.56
CA VAL A 259 -3.61 3.99 4.39
C VAL A 259 -3.11 3.02 3.30
N ASP A 260 -2.52 1.91 3.70
CA ASP A 260 -2.01 0.87 2.79
C ASP A 260 -3.14 0.15 2.05
N THR A 261 -4.35 0.16 2.57
CA THR A 261 -5.49 -0.63 2.07
C THR A 261 -6.62 0.24 1.52
N TYR A 262 -7.69 0.49 2.29
CA TYR A 262 -8.93 1.06 1.76
C TYR A 262 -9.39 2.34 2.46
N GLY A 263 -8.54 2.98 3.28
CA GLY A 263 -8.84 4.26 3.93
C GLY A 263 -10.03 4.21 4.88
N GLY A 264 -10.32 3.05 5.47
CA GLY A 264 -11.43 2.85 6.39
C GLY A 264 -12.77 2.47 5.73
N ARG A 265 -12.86 2.41 4.39
CA ARG A 265 -14.07 1.96 3.69
C ARG A 265 -14.24 0.44 3.76
N GLY A 266 -13.18 -0.30 3.54
CA GLY A 266 -13.12 -1.75 3.71
C GLY A 266 -12.58 -2.14 5.09
N ALA A 267 -12.97 -3.32 5.58
CA ALA A 267 -12.41 -3.92 6.79
C ALA A 267 -10.93 -4.26 6.61
N HIS A 268 -10.22 -4.44 7.74
CA HIS A 268 -8.82 -4.86 7.78
C HIS A 268 -8.62 -5.95 8.84
N GLY A 269 -7.78 -6.96 8.54
CA GLY A 269 -7.50 -8.07 9.46
C GLY A 269 -6.51 -7.75 10.58
N GLY A 270 -5.82 -6.60 10.51
CA GLY A 270 -4.84 -6.14 11.49
C GLY A 270 -3.39 -6.48 11.17
N GLY A 271 -3.12 -7.41 10.24
CA GLY A 271 -1.75 -7.78 9.85
C GLY A 271 -1.08 -6.72 8.96
N ALA A 272 0.14 -6.32 9.31
CA ALA A 272 0.97 -5.46 8.47
C ALA A 272 1.47 -6.23 7.25
N PHE A 273 1.75 -5.53 6.14
CA PHE A 273 2.27 -6.10 4.90
C PHE A 273 3.79 -5.98 4.79
N SER A 274 4.31 -4.76 4.96
CA SER A 274 5.72 -4.45 4.73
C SER A 274 6.66 -5.30 5.61
N GLY A 275 7.77 -5.70 5.03
CA GLY A 275 8.78 -6.53 5.68
C GLY A 275 8.48 -8.04 5.72
N LYS A 276 7.31 -8.47 5.25
CA LYS A 276 6.88 -9.88 5.25
C LYS A 276 7.03 -10.49 3.86
N ASP A 277 7.71 -11.65 3.77
CA ASP A 277 7.75 -12.47 2.57
C ASP A 277 6.38 -13.12 2.26
N PRO A 278 6.14 -13.60 1.03
CA PRO A 278 4.81 -14.03 0.59
C PRO A 278 4.29 -15.31 1.26
N SER A 279 5.07 -16.04 2.04
CA SER A 279 4.56 -17.17 2.83
C SER A 279 3.65 -16.70 3.99
N LYS A 280 3.75 -15.42 4.37
CA LYS A 280 2.88 -14.79 5.36
C LYS A 280 1.56 -14.40 4.67
N VAL A 281 0.50 -15.13 4.99
CA VAL A 281 -0.84 -14.95 4.40
C VAL A 281 -1.45 -13.58 4.69
N ASP A 282 -1.05 -12.90 5.76
CA ASP A 282 -1.41 -11.51 6.03
C ASP A 282 -1.22 -10.62 4.80
N ARG A 283 -0.15 -10.84 4.04
CA ARG A 283 0.15 -10.10 2.82
C ARG A 283 -0.39 -10.79 1.57
N SER A 284 -0.01 -12.03 1.30
CA SER A 284 -0.35 -12.73 0.06
C SER A 284 -1.85 -12.95 -0.10
N ALA A 285 -2.56 -13.35 0.95
CA ALA A 285 -4.00 -13.55 0.89
C ALA A 285 -4.80 -12.25 0.90
N ALA A 286 -4.28 -11.15 1.48
CA ALA A 286 -4.88 -9.83 1.31
C ALA A 286 -4.83 -9.37 -0.16
N TYR A 287 -3.73 -9.62 -0.86
CA TYR A 287 -3.62 -9.36 -2.31
C TYR A 287 -4.59 -10.24 -3.11
N ALA A 288 -4.73 -11.52 -2.76
CA ALA A 288 -5.71 -12.40 -3.40
C ALA A 288 -7.15 -11.93 -3.14
N ALA A 289 -7.49 -11.54 -1.92
CA ALA A 289 -8.81 -11.01 -1.58
C ALA A 289 -9.13 -9.72 -2.37
N ARG A 290 -8.14 -8.81 -2.52
CA ARG A 290 -8.28 -7.62 -3.37
C ARG A 290 -8.52 -7.99 -4.83
N TYR A 291 -7.74 -8.92 -5.38
CA TYR A 291 -7.89 -9.39 -6.75
C TYR A 291 -9.29 -9.93 -7.02
N ILE A 292 -9.84 -10.75 -6.11
CA ILE A 292 -11.19 -11.27 -6.20
C ILE A 292 -12.23 -10.14 -6.16
N ALA A 293 -12.16 -9.26 -5.16
CA ALA A 293 -13.09 -8.14 -5.00
C ALA A 293 -13.10 -7.24 -6.25
N LYS A 294 -11.91 -6.89 -6.77
CA LYS A 294 -11.77 -6.05 -7.96
C LYS A 294 -12.35 -6.70 -9.21
N ASN A 295 -12.09 -7.98 -9.43
CA ASN A 295 -12.63 -8.70 -10.58
C ASN A 295 -14.15 -8.90 -10.49
N LEU A 296 -14.72 -9.07 -9.28
CA LEU A 296 -16.18 -9.13 -9.09
C LEU A 296 -16.85 -7.81 -9.47
N VAL A 297 -16.31 -6.67 -8.99
CA VAL A 297 -16.85 -5.35 -9.35
C VAL A 297 -16.65 -5.07 -10.84
N ALA A 298 -15.48 -5.37 -11.40
CA ALA A 298 -15.20 -5.19 -12.81
C ALA A 298 -16.09 -6.08 -13.72
N ALA A 299 -16.52 -7.24 -13.25
CA ALA A 299 -17.48 -8.11 -13.93
C ALA A 299 -18.94 -7.61 -13.82
N GLY A 300 -19.19 -6.50 -13.11
CA GLY A 300 -20.54 -5.97 -12.91
C GLY A 300 -21.39 -6.77 -11.93
N VAL A 301 -20.78 -7.57 -11.06
CA VAL A 301 -21.51 -8.37 -10.06
C VAL A 301 -22.18 -7.48 -9.01
N ALA A 302 -21.50 -6.42 -8.59
CA ALA A 302 -21.99 -5.43 -7.63
C ALA A 302 -21.25 -4.10 -7.80
N ASP A 303 -21.78 -3.00 -7.23
CA ASP A 303 -21.10 -1.70 -7.20
C ASP A 303 -19.95 -1.66 -6.18
N GLU A 304 -20.07 -2.41 -5.09
CA GLU A 304 -19.01 -2.59 -4.09
C GLU A 304 -19.02 -4.02 -3.54
N VAL A 305 -17.82 -4.54 -3.26
CA VAL A 305 -17.64 -5.90 -2.74
C VAL A 305 -16.54 -5.91 -1.69
N LEU A 306 -16.83 -6.54 -0.55
CA LEU A 306 -15.85 -6.96 0.45
C LEU A 306 -15.70 -8.49 0.37
N VAL A 307 -14.45 -8.95 0.33
CA VAL A 307 -14.09 -10.37 0.43
C VAL A 307 -13.26 -10.59 1.69
N GLN A 308 -13.62 -11.56 2.52
CA GLN A 308 -12.80 -12.04 3.61
C GLN A 308 -12.28 -13.44 3.29
N LEU A 309 -10.98 -13.65 3.48
CA LEU A 309 -10.36 -14.96 3.49
C LEU A 309 -9.81 -15.21 4.89
N ALA A 310 -10.01 -16.43 5.43
CA ALA A 310 -9.42 -16.82 6.71
C ALA A 310 -8.61 -18.09 6.55
N TYR A 311 -7.46 -18.15 7.22
CA TYR A 311 -6.56 -19.32 7.20
C TYR A 311 -6.25 -19.78 8.62
N ALA A 312 -5.99 -21.09 8.75
CA ALA A 312 -5.37 -21.69 9.93
C ALA A 312 -3.90 -22.01 9.60
N ILE A 313 -3.03 -21.87 10.58
CA ILE A 313 -1.61 -22.19 10.44
C ILE A 313 -1.41 -23.63 9.94
N GLY A 314 -0.55 -23.82 8.96
CA GLY A 314 -0.25 -25.14 8.39
C GLY A 314 -1.34 -25.73 7.48
N VAL A 315 -2.45 -25.02 7.25
CA VAL A 315 -3.54 -25.47 6.37
C VAL A 315 -3.48 -24.70 5.05
N ALA A 316 -3.49 -25.42 3.92
CA ALA A 316 -3.38 -24.82 2.60
C ALA A 316 -4.68 -24.15 2.12
N GLN A 317 -5.83 -24.76 2.40
CA GLN A 317 -7.13 -24.20 2.01
C GLN A 317 -7.60 -23.15 3.02
N PRO A 318 -8.26 -22.06 2.57
CA PRO A 318 -8.90 -21.15 3.50
C PRO A 318 -9.98 -21.88 4.31
N VAL A 319 -10.05 -21.60 5.61
CA VAL A 319 -11.06 -22.17 6.52
C VAL A 319 -12.42 -21.50 6.35
N SER A 320 -12.46 -20.28 5.82
CA SER A 320 -13.70 -19.60 5.44
C SER A 320 -13.48 -18.56 4.36
N ILE A 321 -14.54 -18.34 3.57
CA ILE A 321 -14.63 -17.28 2.55
C ILE A 321 -15.96 -16.58 2.80
N LEU A 322 -15.91 -15.25 2.97
CA LEU A 322 -17.08 -14.40 3.08
C LEU A 322 -17.08 -13.38 1.94
N VAL A 323 -18.23 -13.13 1.34
CA VAL A 323 -18.47 -12.03 0.42
C VAL A 323 -19.57 -11.14 0.98
N LYS A 324 -19.44 -9.84 0.84
CA LYS A 324 -20.46 -8.84 1.14
C LYS A 324 -20.56 -7.84 0.00
N SER A 325 -21.73 -7.77 -0.62
CA SER A 325 -22.06 -6.80 -1.68
C SER A 325 -22.75 -5.54 -1.16
N TYR A 326 -23.04 -5.48 0.15
CA TYR A 326 -23.72 -4.36 0.80
C TYR A 326 -25.09 -4.00 0.16
N GLY A 327 -25.74 -4.98 -0.47
CA GLY A 327 -27.01 -4.78 -1.18
C GLY A 327 -26.86 -4.12 -2.55
N SER A 328 -25.64 -3.98 -3.07
CA SER A 328 -25.37 -3.39 -4.39
C SER A 328 -25.26 -4.42 -5.51
N ALA A 329 -25.61 -5.69 -5.26
CA ALA A 329 -25.53 -6.75 -6.25
C ALA A 329 -26.48 -6.52 -7.44
N HIS A 330 -25.97 -6.75 -8.66
CA HIS A 330 -26.72 -6.64 -9.92
C HIS A 330 -27.15 -8.01 -10.47
N ILE A 331 -26.81 -9.09 -9.76
CA ILE A 331 -27.13 -10.47 -10.13
C ILE A 331 -28.09 -11.09 -9.11
N ALA A 332 -28.79 -12.15 -9.49
CA ALA A 332 -29.78 -12.80 -8.64
C ALA A 332 -29.19 -13.75 -7.57
N LEU A 333 -27.85 -13.79 -7.44
CA LEU A 333 -27.18 -14.61 -6.44
C LEU A 333 -27.05 -13.87 -5.11
N SER A 334 -27.24 -14.58 -4.01
CA SER A 334 -26.95 -14.08 -2.68
C SER A 334 -25.43 -13.97 -2.43
N ASP A 335 -25.01 -13.20 -1.42
CA ASP A 335 -23.61 -13.10 -1.01
C ASP A 335 -23.00 -14.50 -0.69
N GLU A 336 -23.79 -15.42 -0.09
CA GLU A 336 -23.37 -16.78 0.21
C GLU A 336 -23.17 -17.62 -1.05
N GLU A 337 -24.03 -17.47 -2.07
CA GLU A 337 -23.90 -18.17 -3.34
C GLU A 337 -22.72 -17.63 -4.15
N ILE A 338 -22.44 -16.34 -4.09
CA ILE A 338 -21.23 -15.74 -4.67
C ILE A 338 -19.99 -16.34 -3.99
N ALA A 339 -19.94 -16.34 -2.65
CA ALA A 339 -18.83 -16.89 -1.88
C ALA A 339 -18.56 -18.38 -2.19
N ALA A 340 -19.62 -19.19 -2.33
CA ALA A 340 -19.51 -20.61 -2.66
C ALA A 340 -18.93 -20.90 -4.06
N ARG A 341 -18.97 -19.91 -4.96
CA ARG A 341 -18.41 -20.04 -6.32
C ARG A 341 -16.94 -19.58 -6.41
N ILE A 342 -16.46 -18.78 -5.47
CA ILE A 342 -15.07 -18.27 -5.44
C ILE A 342 -14.03 -19.39 -5.58
N PRO A 343 -14.08 -20.50 -4.79
CA PRO A 343 -13.07 -21.57 -4.89
C PRO A 343 -13.08 -22.33 -6.21
N LYS A 344 -14.13 -22.20 -7.00
CA LYS A 344 -14.23 -22.84 -8.33
C LYS A 344 -13.52 -22.03 -9.42
N ILE A 345 -13.25 -20.75 -9.14
CA ILE A 345 -12.64 -19.81 -10.07
C ILE A 345 -11.19 -19.52 -9.67
N PHE A 346 -10.93 -19.42 -8.36
CA PHE A 346 -9.66 -19.00 -7.79
C PHE A 346 -9.06 -20.10 -6.91
N ASP A 347 -7.84 -20.53 -7.22
CA ASP A 347 -7.08 -21.40 -6.31
C ASP A 347 -6.45 -20.53 -5.20
N LEU A 348 -6.96 -20.66 -4.00
CA LEU A 348 -6.60 -19.83 -2.84
C LEU A 348 -5.54 -20.48 -1.94
N ARG A 349 -4.91 -21.56 -2.38
CA ARG A 349 -3.77 -22.14 -1.67
C ARG A 349 -2.59 -21.14 -1.70
N PRO A 350 -1.88 -20.94 -0.57
CA PRO A 350 -0.78 -19.96 -0.50
C PRO A 350 0.24 -20.11 -1.64
N ALA A 351 0.64 -21.34 -1.98
CA ALA A 351 1.56 -21.61 -3.08
C ALA A 351 1.04 -21.07 -4.43
N LYS A 352 -0.26 -21.24 -4.70
CA LYS A 352 -0.89 -20.79 -5.95
C LYS A 352 -1.08 -19.29 -6.02
N ILE A 353 -1.36 -18.64 -4.90
CA ILE A 353 -1.38 -17.18 -4.78
C ILE A 353 0.01 -16.61 -5.09
N ILE A 354 1.05 -17.18 -4.47
CA ILE A 354 2.45 -16.79 -4.68
C ILE A 354 2.85 -16.92 -6.14
N GLU A 355 2.53 -18.05 -6.78
CA GLU A 355 2.80 -18.32 -8.18
C GLU A 355 2.06 -17.32 -9.10
N LYS A 356 0.74 -17.16 -8.90
CA LYS A 356 -0.13 -16.30 -9.72
C LYS A 356 0.32 -14.86 -9.77
N PHE A 357 0.72 -14.30 -8.64
CA PHE A 357 1.12 -12.90 -8.53
C PHE A 357 2.64 -12.69 -8.57
N GLN A 358 3.42 -13.73 -8.83
CA GLN A 358 4.89 -13.67 -8.91
C GLN A 358 5.54 -13.11 -7.62
N LEU A 359 5.02 -13.49 -6.45
CA LEU A 359 5.39 -12.88 -5.17
C LEU A 359 6.78 -13.28 -4.64
N LYS A 360 7.50 -14.21 -5.28
CA LYS A 360 8.89 -14.56 -4.91
C LYS A 360 9.93 -13.58 -5.47
N TYR A 361 9.48 -12.55 -6.19
CA TYR A 361 10.38 -11.58 -6.81
C TYR A 361 10.41 -10.25 -6.07
N PRO A 362 11.47 -9.42 -6.26
CA PRO A 362 11.63 -8.14 -5.57
C PRO A 362 10.71 -7.06 -6.15
N ILE A 363 9.45 -7.05 -5.69
CA ILE A 363 8.37 -6.17 -6.13
C ILE A 363 7.79 -5.32 -5.02
N TYR A 364 8.31 -5.44 -3.80
CA TYR A 364 7.66 -4.97 -2.58
C TYR A 364 7.98 -3.53 -2.21
N GLU A 365 9.20 -3.04 -2.46
CA GLU A 365 9.56 -1.64 -2.21
C GLU A 365 8.62 -0.67 -2.93
N ALA A 366 8.15 -1.04 -4.14
CA ALA A 366 7.19 -0.25 -4.92
C ALA A 366 5.80 -0.14 -4.26
N THR A 367 5.45 -1.06 -3.35
CA THR A 367 4.15 -1.07 -2.65
C THR A 367 4.15 -0.26 -1.37
N ALA A 368 5.32 0.01 -0.80
CA ALA A 368 5.47 0.52 0.56
C ALA A 368 5.11 1.99 0.76
N ALA A 369 4.72 2.70 -0.29
CA ALA A 369 4.22 4.08 -0.22
C ALA A 369 3.02 4.26 -1.15
N TYR A 370 2.07 5.13 -0.75
CA TYR A 370 0.88 5.49 -1.55
C TYR A 370 -0.08 4.32 -1.82
N GLY A 371 -0.14 3.35 -0.91
CA GLY A 371 -1.07 2.21 -0.94
C GLY A 371 -0.58 1.00 -1.73
N HIS A 372 -0.98 -0.18 -1.26
CA HIS A 372 -0.73 -1.47 -1.89
C HIS A 372 -1.76 -1.78 -2.99
N PHE A 373 -2.88 -1.04 -3.00
CA PHE A 373 -4.00 -1.22 -3.91
C PHE A 373 -4.31 0.04 -4.71
N GLY A 374 -5.07 -0.12 -5.80
CA GLY A 374 -5.40 0.99 -6.68
C GLY A 374 -4.23 1.47 -7.53
N ARG A 375 -3.32 0.57 -7.89
CA ARG A 375 -2.13 0.84 -8.70
C ARG A 375 -2.26 0.14 -10.05
N ASP A 376 -1.74 0.77 -11.10
CA ASP A 376 -1.71 0.14 -12.42
C ASP A 376 -0.66 -0.98 -12.46
N PRO A 377 -1.01 -2.20 -12.90
CA PRO A 377 -0.03 -3.24 -13.14
C PRO A 377 0.94 -2.84 -14.25
N TYR A 378 2.24 -3.12 -14.04
CA TYR A 378 3.25 -2.94 -15.08
C TYR A 378 4.28 -4.05 -15.00
N THR A 379 4.99 -4.29 -16.12
CA THR A 379 6.00 -5.33 -16.22
C THR A 379 7.38 -4.70 -16.38
N GLN A 380 8.35 -5.26 -15.68
CA GLN A 380 9.75 -4.83 -15.72
C GLN A 380 10.70 -6.02 -15.73
N GLU A 381 11.79 -5.93 -16.50
CA GLU A 381 12.90 -6.88 -16.42
C GLU A 381 13.72 -6.60 -15.16
N LEU A 382 13.91 -7.61 -14.33
CA LEU A 382 14.71 -7.56 -13.11
C LEU A 382 15.90 -8.50 -13.22
N GLU A 383 17.04 -8.06 -12.69
CA GLU A 383 18.18 -8.92 -12.42
C GLU A 383 18.01 -9.57 -11.05
N ILE A 384 18.01 -10.89 -11.01
CA ILE A 384 17.84 -11.72 -9.82
C ILE A 384 18.80 -12.90 -9.86
N MET A 385 19.01 -13.53 -8.72
CA MET A 385 19.76 -14.78 -8.65
C MET A 385 18.81 -15.97 -8.75
N ILE A 386 19.05 -16.89 -9.66
CA ILE A 386 18.35 -18.19 -9.76
C ILE A 386 19.41 -19.28 -9.68
N ASP A 387 19.26 -20.18 -8.73
CA ASP A 387 20.23 -21.26 -8.47
C ASP A 387 21.68 -20.76 -8.35
N GLY A 388 21.86 -19.60 -7.70
CA GLY A 388 23.15 -18.97 -7.49
C GLY A 388 23.77 -18.32 -8.73
N GLN A 389 23.04 -18.21 -9.84
CA GLN A 389 23.48 -17.54 -11.06
C GLN A 389 22.64 -16.30 -11.36
N PRO A 390 23.25 -15.19 -11.82
CA PRO A 390 22.51 -14.01 -12.28
C PRO A 390 21.62 -14.37 -13.47
N ALA A 391 20.35 -13.98 -13.38
CA ALA A 391 19.37 -14.16 -14.44
C ALA A 391 18.51 -12.91 -14.61
N LYS A 392 18.02 -12.66 -15.82
CA LYS A 392 17.03 -11.64 -16.12
C LYS A 392 15.66 -12.27 -16.15
N LYS A 393 14.72 -11.66 -15.41
CA LYS A 393 13.35 -12.13 -15.31
C LYS A 393 12.37 -10.99 -15.54
N GLU A 394 11.43 -11.19 -16.43
CA GLU A 394 10.29 -10.30 -16.61
C GLU A 394 9.28 -10.55 -15.51
N VAL A 395 8.98 -9.53 -14.70
CA VAL A 395 8.13 -9.62 -13.51
C VAL A 395 7.04 -8.55 -13.56
N THR A 396 5.81 -8.94 -13.22
CA THR A 396 4.67 -8.02 -13.14
C THR A 396 4.54 -7.47 -11.72
N PHE A 397 4.67 -6.16 -11.58
CA PHE A 397 4.34 -5.41 -10.37
C PHE A 397 2.83 -5.21 -10.25
N PHE A 398 2.31 -5.22 -9.03
CA PHE A 398 0.87 -5.08 -8.74
C PHE A 398 -0.01 -6.08 -9.52
N ALA A 399 0.46 -7.32 -9.71
CA ALA A 399 -0.25 -8.35 -10.47
C ALA A 399 -1.66 -8.63 -9.92
N TRP A 400 -1.91 -8.40 -8.64
CA TRP A 400 -3.22 -8.52 -7.99
C TRP A 400 -4.21 -7.40 -8.37
N GLU A 401 -3.77 -6.40 -9.12
CA GLU A 401 -4.62 -5.35 -9.66
C GLU A 401 -5.12 -5.63 -11.09
N LYS A 402 -4.72 -6.75 -11.71
CA LYS A 402 -5.23 -7.17 -13.02
C LYS A 402 -6.73 -7.51 -12.94
N ILE A 403 -7.45 -7.24 -14.03
CA ILE A 403 -8.87 -7.57 -14.20
C ILE A 403 -9.06 -8.65 -15.29
N ASP A 404 -8.26 -9.70 -15.21
CA ASP A 404 -8.16 -10.78 -16.20
C ASP A 404 -9.02 -12.01 -15.87
N SER A 405 -9.80 -12.01 -14.78
CA SER A 405 -10.74 -13.10 -14.41
C SER A 405 -12.21 -12.77 -14.68
N VAL A 406 -12.52 -11.64 -15.31
CA VAL A 406 -13.91 -11.23 -15.60
C VAL A 406 -14.67 -12.28 -16.41
N ALA A 407 -14.06 -12.83 -17.46
CA ALA A 407 -14.72 -13.85 -18.29
C ALA A 407 -15.03 -15.14 -17.52
N ASP A 408 -14.15 -15.55 -16.62
CA ASP A 408 -14.34 -16.75 -15.78
C ASP A 408 -15.46 -16.54 -14.75
N ILE A 409 -15.51 -15.34 -14.15
CA ILE A 409 -16.60 -14.95 -13.24
C ILE A 409 -17.93 -14.99 -13.96
N LEU A 410 -18.05 -14.33 -15.12
CA LEU A 410 -19.29 -14.29 -15.87
C LEU A 410 -19.77 -15.70 -16.26
N ARG A 411 -18.88 -16.60 -16.68
CA ARG A 411 -19.23 -17.99 -16.96
C ARG A 411 -19.73 -18.74 -15.72
N ALA A 412 -19.04 -18.61 -14.60
CA ALA A 412 -19.40 -19.30 -13.36
C ALA A 412 -20.70 -18.78 -12.74
N PHE A 413 -21.08 -17.53 -13.03
CA PHE A 413 -22.27 -16.88 -12.45
C PHE A 413 -23.50 -16.94 -13.37
N SER A 414 -23.32 -17.30 -14.66
CA SER A 414 -24.42 -17.50 -15.62
C SER A 414 -25.06 -18.90 -15.51
N SER A 415 -24.45 -19.81 -14.75
CA SER A 415 -24.91 -21.17 -14.47
C SER A 415 -25.48 -21.22 -13.04
#